data_466c6f1c18145ddab31279ea5d5971b3
#
_entry.id   466c6f1c18145ddab31279ea5d5971b3
#
_cell.length_a   1.000
_cell.length_b   1.000
_cell.length_c   1.000
_cell.angle_alpha   90.00
_cell.angle_beta   90.00
_cell.angle_gamma   90.00
#
_symmetry.space_group_name_H-M   'P 1'
#
loop_
_entity.id
_entity.type
_entity.pdbx_description
1 polymer ?
#
loop_
_entity_poly.entity_id
_entity_poly.type
_entity_poly.pdbx_seq_one_letter_code
_entity_poly.pdbx_strand_id
1 'polypeptide(L)'
;KKRIFTSITLLILTLLIIKYNVALVYVLLVFGVVSLLEFMSLINKIKFNKFYSLISNIFFTIYLFLFCSIFFLLSNFLQFKIIIFILLLGCIASDIGGFIFGKIFKGPKLTRISPNKTYAGAIGSIILTIIVLSCAIYFFTNNLSYVVIIIAIITSVSCQIGDLFFSFLKRKAKVKDTGDFLPGHGGILDRLDGILLGVSIDMLFL
;
A
#
# COMPACT_ATOMS: atom_id res chain seq x y z
N LYS A 1 -20.20 6.76 11.91
CA LYS A 1 -20.80 7.36 10.69
C LYS A 1 -19.72 7.88 9.71
N LYS A 2 -18.74 8.71 10.13
CA LYS A 2 -17.68 9.25 9.25
C LYS A 2 -16.87 8.15 8.54
N ARG A 3 -16.49 7.07 9.24
CA ARG A 3 -15.70 5.96 8.66
C ARG A 3 -16.46 5.19 7.58
N ILE A 4 -17.77 4.96 7.78
CA ILE A 4 -18.60 4.27 6.78
C ILE A 4 -18.72 5.12 5.51
N PHE A 5 -18.93 6.41 5.68
CA PHE A 5 -19.01 7.34 4.55
C PHE A 5 -17.72 7.35 3.73
N THR A 6 -16.55 7.49 4.36
CA THR A 6 -15.26 7.46 3.64
C THR A 6 -14.99 6.11 2.95
N SER A 7 -15.38 4.98 3.58
CA SER A 7 -15.22 3.66 2.94
C SER A 7 -16.10 3.51 1.70
N ILE A 8 -17.35 3.99 1.75
CA ILE A 8 -18.26 3.97 0.59
C ILE A 8 -17.73 4.88 -0.53
N THR A 9 -17.25 6.08 -0.18
CA THR A 9 -16.67 7.01 -1.16
C THR A 9 -15.45 6.40 -1.86
N LEU A 10 -14.54 5.75 -1.11
CA LEU A 10 -13.39 5.07 -1.68
C LEU A 10 -13.79 3.90 -2.58
N LEU A 11 -14.83 3.14 -2.21
CA LEU A 11 -15.35 2.05 -3.03
C LEU A 11 -15.95 2.56 -4.34
N ILE A 12 -16.74 3.62 -4.32
CA ILE A 12 -17.27 4.25 -5.52
C ILE A 12 -16.13 4.76 -6.40
N LEU A 13 -15.13 5.39 -5.78
CA LEU A 13 -13.95 5.90 -6.48
C LEU A 13 -13.18 4.78 -7.19
N THR A 14 -12.97 3.63 -6.54
CA THR A 14 -12.32 2.47 -7.18
C THR A 14 -13.09 1.97 -8.39
N LEU A 15 -14.42 1.90 -8.32
CA LEU A 15 -15.26 1.51 -9.46
C LEU A 15 -15.15 2.50 -10.62
N LEU A 16 -15.08 3.81 -10.33
CA LEU A 16 -14.90 4.85 -11.34
C LEU A 16 -13.52 4.76 -12.01
N ILE A 17 -12.47 4.48 -11.24
CA ILE A 17 -11.09 4.33 -11.75
C ILE A 17 -10.99 3.13 -12.70
N ILE A 18 -11.66 2.03 -12.38
CA ILE A 18 -11.68 0.84 -13.25
C ILE A 18 -12.31 1.19 -14.62
N LYS A 19 -13.39 1.96 -14.60
CA LYS A 19 -14.16 2.30 -15.81
C LYS A 19 -13.54 3.42 -16.64
N TYR A 20 -13.01 4.47 -15.99
CA TYR A 20 -12.57 5.70 -16.66
C TYR A 20 -11.09 6.01 -16.38
N ASN A 21 -10.24 6.01 -17.41
CA ASN A 21 -8.83 6.36 -17.27
C ASN A 21 -8.62 7.80 -16.80
N VAL A 22 -9.51 8.72 -17.17
CA VAL A 22 -9.44 10.11 -16.67
C VAL A 22 -9.60 10.18 -15.15
N ALA A 23 -10.50 9.40 -14.57
CA ALA A 23 -10.67 9.31 -13.13
C ALA A 23 -9.41 8.76 -12.45
N LEU A 24 -8.77 7.78 -13.08
CA LEU A 24 -7.49 7.22 -12.59
C LEU A 24 -6.39 8.29 -12.55
N VAL A 25 -6.21 9.06 -13.63
CA VAL A 25 -5.20 10.15 -13.67
C VAL A 25 -5.44 11.14 -12.54
N TYR A 26 -6.70 11.58 -12.38
CA TYR A 26 -7.05 12.54 -11.33
C TYR A 26 -6.74 11.99 -9.93
N VAL A 27 -7.08 10.73 -9.68
CA VAL A 27 -6.82 10.09 -8.39
C VAL A 27 -5.32 9.91 -8.13
N LEU A 28 -4.55 9.49 -9.13
CA LEU A 28 -3.09 9.38 -9.00
C LEU A 28 -2.45 10.75 -8.69
N LEU A 29 -2.90 11.83 -9.34
CA LEU A 29 -2.42 13.18 -9.06
C LEU A 29 -2.75 13.61 -7.62
N VAL A 30 -4.00 13.46 -7.19
CA VAL A 30 -4.42 13.86 -5.83
C VAL A 30 -3.66 13.04 -4.78
N PHE A 31 -3.58 11.72 -4.94
CA PHE A 31 -2.88 10.85 -4.00
C PHE A 31 -1.38 11.12 -4.00
N GLY A 32 -0.77 11.35 -5.17
CA GLY A 32 0.64 11.70 -5.28
C GLY A 32 0.95 13.01 -4.55
N VAL A 33 0.21 14.09 -4.84
CA VAL A 33 0.44 15.40 -4.23
C VAL A 33 0.22 15.35 -2.72
N VAL A 34 -0.90 14.77 -2.25
CA VAL A 34 -1.18 14.73 -0.81
C VAL A 34 -0.18 13.85 -0.07
N SER A 35 0.18 12.68 -0.63
CA SER A 35 1.21 11.81 -0.03
C SER A 35 2.56 12.50 0.08
N LEU A 36 2.92 13.33 -0.92
CA LEU A 36 4.15 14.12 -0.92
C LEU A 36 4.13 15.18 0.18
N LEU A 37 3.02 15.92 0.32
CA LEU A 37 2.87 16.93 1.37
C LEU A 37 2.92 16.31 2.77
N GLU A 38 2.25 15.17 2.97
CA GLU A 38 2.27 14.43 4.24
C GLU A 38 3.69 13.91 4.54
N PHE A 39 4.41 13.38 3.55
CA PHE A 39 5.79 12.94 3.73
C PHE A 39 6.74 14.09 4.10
N MET A 40 6.65 15.23 3.40
CA MET A 40 7.44 16.43 3.71
C MET A 40 7.16 16.92 5.15
N SER A 41 5.89 16.95 5.55
CA SER A 41 5.49 17.29 6.92
C SER A 41 6.09 16.31 7.94
N LEU A 42 6.08 15.01 7.64
CA LEU A 42 6.63 13.97 8.49
C LEU A 42 8.16 14.12 8.65
N ILE A 43 8.90 14.31 7.55
CA ILE A 43 10.35 14.50 7.57
C ILE A 43 10.75 15.76 8.32
N ASN A 44 9.99 16.87 8.18
CA ASN A 44 10.27 18.11 8.92
C ASN A 44 10.12 17.93 10.44
N LYS A 45 9.22 17.05 10.90
CA LYS A 45 9.06 16.71 12.33
C LYS A 45 10.22 15.86 12.87
N ILE A 46 10.94 15.13 12.02
CA ILE A 46 12.09 14.28 12.40
C ILE A 46 13.34 15.17 12.47
N LYS A 47 13.51 16.16 13.08
CA LYS A 47 14.72 16.97 13.34
C LYS A 47 16.02 16.49 12.64
N PHE A 48 15.93 16.13 11.35
CA PHE A 48 17.10 15.86 10.51
C PHE A 48 17.84 17.16 10.21
N ASN A 49 19.13 17.05 9.88
CA ASN A 49 19.85 18.16 9.27
C ASN A 49 19.13 18.56 7.96
N LYS A 50 19.05 19.87 7.66
CA LYS A 50 18.35 20.39 6.46
C LYS A 50 18.76 19.68 5.16
N PHE A 51 20.02 19.30 5.04
CA PHE A 51 20.56 18.60 3.89
C PHE A 51 19.94 17.20 3.73
N TYR A 52 19.87 16.39 4.80
CA TYR A 52 19.25 15.06 4.77
C TYR A 52 17.74 15.13 4.55
N SER A 53 17.08 16.13 5.10
CA SER A 53 15.66 16.39 4.85
C SER A 53 15.39 16.68 3.38
N LEU A 54 16.23 17.53 2.75
CA LEU A 54 16.12 17.86 1.34
C LEU A 54 16.31 16.62 0.46
N ILE A 55 17.37 15.85 0.69
CA ILE A 55 17.66 14.62 -0.08
C ILE A 55 16.48 13.62 0.06
N SER A 56 15.98 13.41 1.26
CA SER A 56 14.87 12.50 1.51
C SER A 56 13.60 12.92 0.77
N ASN A 57 13.29 14.22 0.75
CA ASN A 57 12.14 14.75 0.05
C ASN A 57 12.30 14.63 -1.48
N ILE A 58 13.48 14.91 -2.03
CA ILE A 58 13.76 14.76 -3.46
C ILE A 58 13.62 13.28 -3.85
N PHE A 59 14.22 12.36 -3.09
CA PHE A 59 14.15 10.94 -3.36
C PHE A 59 12.71 10.43 -3.37
N PHE A 60 11.91 10.82 -2.36
CA PHE A 60 10.51 10.42 -2.29
C PHE A 60 9.66 11.03 -3.42
N THR A 61 9.97 12.26 -3.84
CA THR A 61 9.29 12.90 -4.98
C THR A 61 9.56 12.14 -6.27
N ILE A 62 10.82 11.79 -6.54
CA ILE A 62 11.20 10.99 -7.72
C ILE A 62 10.52 9.63 -7.68
N TYR A 63 10.53 8.97 -6.51
CA TYR A 63 9.88 7.67 -6.33
C TYR A 63 8.38 7.73 -6.63
N LEU A 64 7.65 8.71 -6.06
CA LEU A 64 6.23 8.88 -6.33
C LEU A 64 5.93 9.20 -7.79
N PHE A 65 6.75 10.04 -8.42
CA PHE A 65 6.62 10.37 -9.83
C PHE A 65 6.77 9.12 -10.71
N LEU A 66 7.79 8.31 -10.46
CA LEU A 66 8.01 7.05 -11.17
C LEU A 66 6.87 6.07 -10.93
N PHE A 67 6.43 5.90 -9.69
CA PHE A 67 5.28 5.05 -9.34
C PHE A 67 4.02 5.45 -10.10
N CYS A 68 3.63 6.72 -10.04
CA CYS A 68 2.45 7.22 -10.72
C CYS A 68 2.56 7.10 -12.25
N SER A 69 3.75 7.37 -12.82
CA SER A 69 4.01 7.29 -14.26
C SER A 69 3.90 5.85 -14.77
N ILE A 70 4.54 4.90 -14.09
CA ILE A 70 4.51 3.48 -14.46
C ILE A 70 3.09 2.94 -14.31
N PHE A 71 2.44 3.26 -13.18
CA PHE A 71 1.05 2.86 -12.93
C PHE A 71 0.11 3.36 -14.06
N PHE A 72 0.24 4.60 -14.46
CA PHE A 72 -0.53 5.19 -15.54
C PHE A 72 -0.23 4.53 -16.90
N LEU A 73 1.05 4.34 -17.24
CA LEU A 73 1.46 3.71 -18.49
C LEU A 73 0.90 2.29 -18.62
N LEU A 74 1.04 1.48 -17.60
CA LEU A 74 0.53 0.10 -17.58
C LEU A 74 -1.01 0.08 -17.63
N SER A 75 -1.68 1.00 -16.96
CA SER A 75 -3.15 1.05 -16.92
C SER A 75 -3.82 1.39 -18.25
N ASN A 76 -3.08 1.86 -19.26
CA ASN A 76 -3.61 2.07 -20.61
C ASN A 76 -3.89 0.74 -21.34
N PHE A 77 -3.23 -0.33 -20.96
CA PHE A 77 -3.49 -1.67 -21.49
C PHE A 77 -4.43 -2.42 -20.54
N LEU A 78 -5.57 -2.87 -21.05
CA LEU A 78 -6.61 -3.50 -20.22
C LEU A 78 -6.09 -4.70 -19.42
N GLN A 79 -5.21 -5.50 -20.00
CA GLN A 79 -4.62 -6.67 -19.34
C GLN A 79 -3.80 -6.26 -18.12
N PHE A 80 -2.87 -5.33 -18.28
CA PHE A 80 -2.06 -4.82 -17.17
C PHE A 80 -2.89 -4.08 -16.12
N LYS A 81 -3.91 -3.35 -16.56
CA LYS A 81 -4.84 -2.69 -15.64
C LYS A 81 -5.52 -3.69 -14.71
N ILE A 82 -6.03 -4.80 -15.26
CA ILE A 82 -6.65 -5.86 -14.45
C ILE A 82 -5.64 -6.46 -13.47
N ILE A 83 -4.43 -6.77 -13.94
CA ILE A 83 -3.38 -7.34 -13.09
C ILE A 83 -3.02 -6.38 -11.94
N ILE A 84 -2.85 -5.09 -12.20
CA ILE A 84 -2.56 -4.09 -11.15
C ILE A 84 -3.68 -4.06 -10.10
N PHE A 85 -4.95 -4.11 -10.51
CA PHE A 85 -6.05 -4.16 -9.55
C PHE A 85 -6.08 -5.46 -8.74
N ILE A 86 -5.70 -6.58 -9.34
CA ILE A 86 -5.53 -7.86 -8.62
C ILE A 86 -4.40 -7.74 -7.59
N LEU A 87 -3.27 -7.13 -7.94
CA LEU A 87 -2.16 -6.89 -7.01
C LEU A 87 -2.56 -5.95 -5.86
N LEU A 88 -3.35 -4.91 -6.14
CA LEU A 88 -3.93 -4.06 -5.09
C LEU A 88 -4.84 -4.86 -4.14
N LEU A 89 -5.64 -5.80 -4.65
CA LEU A 89 -6.40 -6.72 -3.80
C LEU A 89 -5.48 -7.61 -2.96
N GLY A 90 -4.34 -8.02 -3.50
CA GLY A 90 -3.30 -8.75 -2.77
C GLY A 90 -2.73 -7.95 -1.59
N CYS A 91 -2.44 -6.66 -1.78
CA CYS A 91 -1.99 -5.77 -0.71
C CYS A 91 -3.05 -5.65 0.40
N ILE A 92 -4.32 -5.45 0.04
CA ILE A 92 -5.44 -5.40 0.99
C ILE A 92 -5.57 -6.73 1.73
N ALA A 93 -5.45 -7.85 1.04
CA ALA A 93 -5.49 -9.18 1.64
C ALA A 93 -4.34 -9.38 2.64
N SER A 94 -3.13 -8.89 2.33
CA SER A 94 -1.99 -8.91 3.24
C SER A 94 -2.30 -8.19 4.55
N ASP A 95 -2.87 -7.00 4.49
CA ASP A 95 -3.23 -6.22 5.69
C ASP A 95 -4.33 -6.91 6.52
N ILE A 96 -5.37 -7.39 5.85
CA ILE A 96 -6.46 -8.13 6.50
C ILE A 96 -5.94 -9.42 7.15
N GLY A 97 -5.10 -10.17 6.44
CA GLY A 97 -4.47 -11.40 6.95
C GLY A 97 -3.64 -11.10 8.19
N GLY A 98 -2.80 -10.07 8.14
CA GLY A 98 -1.97 -9.63 9.26
C GLY A 98 -2.80 -9.27 10.50
N PHE A 99 -3.90 -8.56 10.30
CA PHE A 99 -4.79 -8.18 11.39
C PHE A 99 -5.54 -9.38 11.98
N ILE A 100 -6.16 -10.22 11.15
CA ILE A 100 -6.98 -11.35 11.60
C ILE A 100 -6.11 -12.39 12.32
N PHE A 101 -5.07 -12.88 11.67
CA PHE A 101 -4.22 -13.92 12.23
C PHE A 101 -3.42 -13.41 13.42
N GLY A 102 -2.95 -12.17 13.38
CA GLY A 102 -2.28 -11.53 14.50
C GLY A 102 -3.16 -11.40 15.74
N LYS A 103 -4.46 -11.15 15.55
CA LYS A 103 -5.42 -11.03 16.66
C LYS A 103 -5.86 -12.39 17.22
N ILE A 104 -6.04 -13.39 16.34
CA ILE A 104 -6.50 -14.75 16.74
C ILE A 104 -5.38 -15.52 17.42
N PHE A 105 -4.23 -15.64 16.75
CA PHE A 105 -3.14 -16.47 17.25
C PHE A 105 -2.21 -15.75 18.24
N LYS A 106 -2.27 -14.39 18.29
CA LYS A 106 -1.39 -13.58 19.14
C LYS A 106 0.09 -13.97 18.91
N GLY A 107 0.87 -14.20 19.97
CA GLY A 107 2.24 -14.66 19.84
C GLY A 107 3.29 -13.55 19.96
N PRO A 108 4.58 -13.87 19.69
CA PRO A 108 5.65 -12.91 19.84
C PRO A 108 5.50 -11.74 18.88
N LYS A 109 5.91 -10.55 19.35
CA LYS A 109 5.87 -9.32 18.57
C LYS A 109 6.92 -9.35 17.47
N LEU A 110 6.56 -8.95 16.27
CA LEU A 110 7.45 -8.93 15.11
C LEU A 110 8.57 -7.90 15.27
N THR A 111 8.22 -6.69 15.74
CA THR A 111 9.19 -5.59 15.93
C THR A 111 8.82 -4.73 17.14
N ARG A 112 9.85 -4.02 17.68
CA ARG A 112 9.63 -3.00 18.73
C ARG A 112 8.98 -1.73 18.18
N ILE A 113 9.09 -1.48 16.88
CA ILE A 113 8.58 -0.27 16.18
C ILE A 113 7.05 -0.30 16.11
N SER A 114 6.49 -1.48 15.83
CA SER A 114 5.04 -1.70 15.74
C SER A 114 4.62 -2.85 16.67
N PRO A 115 4.33 -2.56 17.96
CA PRO A 115 4.09 -3.58 18.97
C PRO A 115 2.80 -4.40 18.74
N ASN A 116 1.95 -3.99 17.83
CA ASN A 116 0.73 -4.69 17.45
C ASN A 116 0.95 -5.74 16.36
N LYS A 117 2.11 -5.73 15.68
CA LYS A 117 2.46 -6.72 14.67
C LYS A 117 3.11 -7.95 15.31
N THR A 118 2.62 -9.13 14.92
CA THR A 118 3.08 -10.44 15.43
C THR A 118 3.61 -11.30 14.31
N TYR A 119 4.46 -12.28 14.62
CA TYR A 119 4.92 -13.28 13.64
C TYR A 119 3.76 -14.08 13.05
N ALA A 120 2.76 -14.45 13.87
CA ALA A 120 1.55 -15.11 13.39
C ALA A 120 0.78 -14.26 12.37
N GLY A 121 0.71 -12.94 12.62
CA GLY A 121 0.14 -11.99 11.66
C GLY A 121 0.92 -11.94 10.35
N ALA A 122 2.26 -11.91 10.40
CA ALA A 122 3.08 -11.89 9.20
C ALA A 122 2.91 -13.13 8.33
N ILE A 123 2.84 -14.32 8.93
CA ILE A 123 2.55 -15.57 8.22
C ILE A 123 1.12 -15.55 7.67
N GLY A 124 0.15 -15.08 8.47
CA GLY A 124 -1.25 -14.96 8.06
C GLY A 124 -1.45 -14.00 6.88
N SER A 125 -0.68 -12.90 6.82
CA SER A 125 -0.62 -12.02 5.65
C SER A 125 -0.25 -12.78 4.39
N ILE A 126 0.85 -13.55 4.42
CA ILE A 126 1.32 -14.31 3.27
C ILE A 126 0.26 -15.33 2.82
N ILE A 127 -0.28 -16.11 3.76
CA ILE A 127 -1.28 -17.14 3.44
C ILE A 127 -2.52 -16.52 2.77
N LEU A 128 -3.07 -15.44 3.36
CA LEU A 128 -4.27 -14.82 2.80
C LEU A 128 -4.00 -14.17 1.44
N THR A 129 -2.83 -13.58 1.24
CA THR A 129 -2.44 -13.01 -0.05
C THR A 129 -2.33 -14.10 -1.12
N ILE A 130 -1.72 -15.26 -0.81
CA ILE A 130 -1.63 -16.40 -1.74
C ILE A 130 -3.04 -16.85 -2.13
N ILE A 131 -3.94 -17.03 -1.18
CA ILE A 131 -5.32 -17.48 -1.46
C ILE A 131 -6.02 -16.48 -2.38
N VAL A 132 -6.00 -15.19 -2.02
CA VAL A 132 -6.73 -14.15 -2.75
C VAL A 132 -6.19 -13.97 -4.17
N LEU A 133 -4.86 -13.87 -4.34
CA LEU A 133 -4.25 -13.71 -5.67
C LEU A 133 -4.44 -14.96 -6.53
N SER A 134 -4.29 -16.15 -5.96
CA SER A 134 -4.53 -17.40 -6.70
C SER A 134 -5.98 -17.53 -7.17
N CYS A 135 -6.95 -17.22 -6.30
CA CYS A 135 -8.35 -17.22 -6.66
C CYS A 135 -8.68 -16.16 -7.73
N ALA A 136 -8.15 -14.94 -7.59
CA ALA A 136 -8.41 -13.87 -8.54
C ALA A 136 -7.82 -14.20 -9.93
N ILE A 137 -6.57 -14.66 -10.00
CA ILE A 137 -5.93 -15.00 -11.28
C ILE A 137 -6.61 -16.22 -11.91
N TYR A 138 -6.95 -17.25 -11.12
CA TYR A 138 -7.69 -18.40 -11.62
C TYR A 138 -9.04 -18.00 -12.23
N PHE A 139 -9.75 -17.06 -11.61
CA PHE A 139 -11.02 -16.58 -12.14
C PHE A 139 -10.91 -15.94 -13.53
N PHE A 140 -9.78 -15.23 -13.82
CA PHE A 140 -9.58 -14.57 -15.12
C PHE A 140 -8.88 -15.47 -16.16
N THR A 141 -8.03 -16.41 -15.74
CA THR A 141 -7.17 -17.17 -16.66
C THR A 141 -7.52 -18.66 -16.74
N ASN A 142 -8.34 -19.18 -15.82
CA ASN A 142 -8.60 -20.61 -15.60
C ASN A 142 -7.32 -21.45 -15.40
N ASN A 143 -6.19 -20.80 -15.10
CA ASN A 143 -4.89 -21.45 -14.90
C ASN A 143 -4.26 -21.03 -13.56
N LEU A 144 -3.70 -22.00 -12.86
CA LEU A 144 -2.89 -21.78 -11.66
C LEU A 144 -1.44 -22.09 -11.98
N SER A 145 -0.59 -21.05 -11.99
CA SER A 145 0.86 -21.20 -12.12
C SER A 145 1.54 -21.01 -10.76
N TYR A 146 2.61 -21.75 -10.51
CA TYR A 146 3.45 -21.52 -9.32
C TYR A 146 4.01 -20.10 -9.25
N VAL A 147 4.15 -19.40 -10.39
CA VAL A 147 4.57 -18.00 -10.48
C VAL A 147 3.64 -17.08 -9.67
N VAL A 148 2.33 -17.38 -9.68
CA VAL A 148 1.34 -16.59 -8.89
C VAL A 148 1.63 -16.68 -7.39
N ILE A 149 2.04 -17.86 -6.92
CA ILE A 149 2.39 -18.06 -5.51
C ILE A 149 3.63 -17.23 -5.15
N ILE A 150 4.64 -17.22 -6.02
CA ILE A 150 5.87 -16.44 -5.83
C ILE A 150 5.53 -14.94 -5.78
N ILE A 151 4.74 -14.45 -6.74
CA ILE A 151 4.29 -13.05 -6.76
C ILE A 151 3.53 -12.73 -5.48
N ALA A 152 2.59 -13.58 -5.05
CA ALA A 152 1.81 -13.36 -3.83
C ALA A 152 2.69 -13.24 -2.56
N ILE A 153 3.74 -14.04 -2.46
CA ILE A 153 4.71 -13.95 -1.37
C ILE A 153 5.46 -12.62 -1.44
N ILE A 154 5.96 -12.25 -2.62
CA ILE A 154 6.68 -10.99 -2.84
C ILE A 154 5.78 -9.80 -2.50
N THR A 155 4.55 -9.77 -3.01
CA THR A 155 3.54 -8.73 -2.69
C THR A 155 3.36 -8.59 -1.19
N SER A 156 3.08 -9.70 -0.49
CA SER A 156 2.81 -9.66 0.95
C SER A 156 4.02 -9.20 1.76
N VAL A 157 5.22 -9.71 1.45
CA VAL A 157 6.45 -9.31 2.14
C VAL A 157 6.77 -7.83 1.88
N SER A 158 6.63 -7.38 0.65
CA SER A 158 6.86 -5.99 0.25
C SER A 158 5.89 -5.02 0.95
N CYS A 159 4.59 -5.37 1.02
CA CYS A 159 3.60 -4.60 1.78
C CYS A 159 3.97 -4.50 3.25
N GLN A 160 4.36 -5.61 3.88
CA GLN A 160 4.76 -5.64 5.28
C GLN A 160 6.00 -4.77 5.54
N ILE A 161 7.00 -4.79 4.63
CA ILE A 161 8.21 -3.96 4.73
C ILE A 161 7.83 -2.48 4.58
N GLY A 162 6.98 -2.14 3.62
CA GLY A 162 6.49 -0.77 3.40
C GLY A 162 5.82 -0.19 4.64
N ASP A 163 4.86 -0.92 5.20
CA ASP A 163 4.16 -0.51 6.42
C ASP A 163 5.11 -0.40 7.63
N LEU A 164 6.09 -1.30 7.77
CA LEU A 164 7.11 -1.18 8.81
C LEU A 164 8.00 0.05 8.62
N PHE A 165 8.38 0.36 7.38
CA PHE A 165 9.20 1.52 7.06
C PHE A 165 8.49 2.83 7.42
N PHE A 166 7.25 3.03 6.98
CA PHE A 166 6.48 4.22 7.34
C PHE A 166 6.13 4.27 8.82
N SER A 167 5.85 3.12 9.45
CA SER A 167 5.68 3.04 10.90
C SER A 167 6.94 3.51 11.65
N PHE A 168 8.13 3.13 11.17
CA PHE A 168 9.41 3.60 11.74
C PHE A 168 9.55 5.12 11.62
N LEU A 169 9.27 5.70 10.45
CA LEU A 169 9.32 7.16 10.24
C LEU A 169 8.35 7.89 11.16
N LYS A 170 7.11 7.39 11.30
CA LYS A 170 6.11 7.96 12.22
C LYS A 170 6.58 7.96 13.67
N ARG A 171 7.18 6.87 14.14
CA ARG A 171 7.74 6.80 15.50
C ARG A 171 8.90 7.77 15.70
N LYS A 172 9.79 7.90 14.70
CA LYS A 172 10.90 8.84 14.72
C LYS A 172 10.42 10.31 14.74
N ALA A 173 9.33 10.61 14.03
CA ALA A 173 8.65 11.91 14.05
C ALA A 173 7.80 12.14 15.31
N LYS A 174 7.68 11.15 16.21
CA LYS A 174 6.80 11.17 17.40
C LYS A 174 5.33 11.43 17.08
N VAL A 175 4.86 10.99 15.92
CA VAL A 175 3.45 11.06 15.51
C VAL A 175 2.86 9.67 15.37
N LYS A 176 1.54 9.57 15.38
CA LYS A 176 0.81 8.33 15.16
C LYS A 176 0.38 8.20 13.70
N ASP A 177 -0.14 9.27 13.14
CA ASP A 177 -0.67 9.34 11.78
C ASP A 177 0.09 10.41 10.99
N THR A 178 0.17 10.28 9.66
CA THR A 178 0.92 11.21 8.79
C THR A 178 0.17 12.51 8.54
N GLY A 179 -1.16 12.48 8.58
CA GLY A 179 -2.04 13.61 8.36
C GLY A 179 -3.47 13.33 8.79
N ASP A 180 -4.36 14.29 8.56
CA ASP A 180 -5.79 14.23 8.88
C ASP A 180 -6.68 14.40 7.63
N PHE A 181 -6.13 14.14 6.43
CA PHE A 181 -6.82 14.38 5.16
C PHE A 181 -8.08 13.50 5.03
N LEU A 182 -8.04 12.26 5.51
CA LEU A 182 -9.20 11.36 5.48
C LEU A 182 -9.93 11.39 6.83
N PRO A 183 -11.15 11.97 6.89
CA PRO A 183 -11.90 12.08 8.14
C PRO A 183 -12.11 10.73 8.84
N GLY A 184 -11.48 10.54 9.99
CA GLY A 184 -11.55 9.32 10.80
C GLY A 184 -10.64 8.18 10.35
N HIS A 185 -9.81 8.38 9.31
CA HIS A 185 -8.88 7.38 8.79
C HIS A 185 -7.41 7.83 8.79
N GLY A 186 -7.08 9.06 9.20
CA GLY A 186 -5.73 9.61 9.20
C GLY A 186 -5.31 10.16 7.84
N GLY A 187 -4.03 10.09 7.52
CA GLY A 187 -3.48 10.55 6.24
C GLY A 187 -3.72 9.58 5.08
N ILE A 188 -3.55 10.09 3.87
CA ILE A 188 -3.51 9.26 2.65
C ILE A 188 -2.28 8.36 2.66
N LEU A 189 -1.14 8.87 3.06
CA LEU A 189 0.11 8.10 3.14
C LEU A 189 0.00 6.94 4.13
N ASP A 190 -0.82 7.07 5.20
CA ASP A 190 -1.12 5.98 6.14
C ASP A 190 -1.94 4.82 5.51
N ARG A 191 -2.52 5.03 4.33
CA ARG A 191 -3.27 4.02 3.58
C ARG A 191 -2.48 3.45 2.41
N LEU A 192 -1.47 4.17 1.98
CA LEU A 192 -0.63 3.78 0.86
C LEU A 192 0.72 3.19 1.31
N ASP A 193 1.04 3.21 2.59
CA ASP A 193 2.35 2.85 3.13
C ASP A 193 2.81 1.44 2.71
N GLY A 194 1.97 0.43 2.83
CA GLY A 194 2.24 -0.92 2.32
C GLY A 194 2.10 -1.03 0.79
N ILE A 195 1.07 -0.38 0.23
CA ILE A 195 0.73 -0.45 -1.19
C ILE A 195 1.85 0.14 -2.06
N LEU A 196 2.42 1.28 -1.66
CA LEU A 196 3.49 1.93 -2.41
C LEU A 196 4.65 0.98 -2.67
N LEU A 197 5.10 0.24 -1.67
CA LEU A 197 6.22 -0.66 -1.84
C LEU A 197 5.79 -2.00 -2.46
N GLY A 198 4.64 -2.55 -2.07
CA GLY A 198 4.08 -3.78 -2.62
C GLY A 198 3.88 -3.69 -4.12
N VAL A 199 3.04 -2.76 -4.56
CA VAL A 199 2.72 -2.61 -5.99
C VAL A 199 3.94 -2.16 -6.82
N SER A 200 4.84 -1.33 -6.26
CA SER A 200 6.07 -0.93 -6.99
C SER A 200 6.96 -2.13 -7.31
N ILE A 201 7.14 -3.04 -6.37
CA ILE A 201 7.96 -4.24 -6.59
C ILE A 201 7.25 -5.18 -7.57
N ASP A 202 5.94 -5.36 -7.42
CA ASP A 202 5.16 -6.22 -8.32
C ASP A 202 5.18 -5.70 -9.76
N MET A 203 5.16 -4.38 -9.98
CA MET A 203 5.26 -3.77 -11.31
C MET A 203 6.59 -4.05 -12.02
N LEU A 204 7.65 -4.44 -11.32
CA LEU A 204 8.91 -4.86 -11.93
C LEU A 204 8.84 -6.26 -12.56
N PHE A 205 7.81 -7.03 -12.24
CA PHE A 205 7.59 -8.39 -12.75
C PHE A 205 6.51 -8.44 -13.84
N LEU A 206 5.91 -7.30 -14.20
CA LEU A 206 4.92 -7.14 -15.27
C LEU A 206 5.57 -6.74 -16.59
#